data_1e0a72eb44bfc9b6a6a7ab1cc797e99c
#
_entry.id   1e0a72eb44bfc9b6a6a7ab1cc797e99c
#
_cell.length_a   1.000
_cell.length_b   1.000
_cell.length_c   1.000
_cell.angle_alpha   90.00
_cell.angle_beta   90.00
_cell.angle_gamma   90.00
#
_symmetry.space_group_name_H-M   'P 1'
#
loop_
_entity.id
_entity.type
_entity.pdbx_description
1 polymer ?
#
loop_
_entity_poly.entity_id
_entity_poly.type
_entity_poly.pdbx_seq_one_letter_code
_entity_poly.pdbx_strand_id
1 'polypeptide(L)'
;MASEDGLAPGRVLYHYTNAPGFLGILERRCLFASDVWFLNDASEVRYAQTRMAERVRQYLGPDQPWLQALLELSEAKPGWLDDVFVASFCEEPDLLSQWRGYAAGGFAIGFAADGLAALGDGPGAPRLVQVDYGAGSGRRRLRGLFEQLADGGPYSAEERERLARTVLLPEMARVKEPSFAEEKEWRLLVVESRPERILFRPGATGVVPYVEIALPDPSPVREVVIGPAADQQLHRRGVEQLLARRGYDGIEVRESTSSLRL
;
A
#
# COMPACT_ATOMS: atom_id res chain seq x y z
N MET A 1 -0.65 -20.73 -7.10
CA MET A 1 -1.95 -20.12 -7.45
C MET A 1 -1.66 -18.73 -7.99
N ALA A 2 -2.22 -18.37 -9.14
CA ALA A 2 -2.08 -16.99 -9.64
C ALA A 2 -2.72 -16.05 -8.60
N SER A 3 -2.03 -14.96 -8.26
CA SER A 3 -2.59 -13.92 -7.39
C SER A 3 -3.89 -13.41 -8.04
N GLU A 4 -4.93 -13.18 -7.25
CA GLU A 4 -6.24 -12.68 -7.73
C GLU A 4 -6.14 -11.35 -8.50
N ASP A 5 -5.03 -10.66 -8.40
CA ASP A 5 -4.77 -9.34 -8.98
C ASP A 5 -3.97 -9.36 -10.30
N GLY A 6 -3.79 -10.54 -10.93
CA GLY A 6 -3.18 -10.61 -12.27
C GLY A 6 -1.71 -10.18 -12.34
N LEU A 7 -0.93 -10.50 -11.30
CA LEU A 7 0.49 -10.19 -11.24
C LEU A 7 1.25 -10.91 -12.36
N ALA A 8 1.82 -10.17 -13.30
CA ALA A 8 2.64 -10.74 -14.36
C ALA A 8 3.99 -11.22 -13.81
N PRO A 9 4.48 -12.41 -14.23
CA PRO A 9 5.80 -12.88 -13.84
C PRO A 9 6.90 -11.88 -14.18
N GLY A 10 7.85 -11.68 -13.26
CA GLY A 10 9.00 -10.78 -13.47
C GLY A 10 8.68 -9.28 -13.40
N ARG A 11 7.48 -8.89 -12.97
CA ARG A 11 7.12 -7.49 -12.78
C ARG A 11 7.97 -6.89 -11.64
N VAL A 12 8.43 -5.64 -11.86
CA VAL A 12 9.07 -4.82 -10.83
C VAL A 12 8.12 -3.71 -10.41
N LEU A 13 8.03 -3.45 -9.11
CA LEU A 13 7.25 -2.37 -8.51
C LEU A 13 8.18 -1.41 -7.75
N TYR A 14 7.95 -0.12 -7.90
CA TYR A 14 8.87 0.92 -7.43
C TYR A 14 8.32 1.66 -6.22
N HIS A 15 9.09 1.65 -5.15
CA HIS A 15 8.82 2.45 -3.95
C HIS A 15 9.64 3.75 -4.02
N TYR A 16 8.96 4.87 -4.18
CA TYR A 16 9.56 6.19 -4.22
C TYR A 16 9.79 6.72 -2.81
N THR A 17 11.01 7.20 -2.54
CA THR A 17 11.38 7.62 -1.20
C THR A 17 12.52 8.64 -1.21
N ASN A 18 12.63 9.43 -0.14
CA ASN A 18 13.75 10.34 0.08
C ASN A 18 15.00 9.59 0.60
N ALA A 19 16.11 10.29 0.74
CA ALA A 19 17.37 9.69 1.18
C ALA A 19 17.29 9.01 2.58
N PRO A 20 16.67 9.60 3.60
CA PRO A 20 16.47 8.91 4.87
C PRO A 20 15.66 7.62 4.76
N GLY A 21 14.58 7.62 3.97
CA GLY A 21 13.77 6.42 3.74
C GLY A 21 14.54 5.35 2.96
N PHE A 22 15.28 5.75 1.92
CA PHE A 22 16.14 4.86 1.15
C PHE A 22 17.16 4.14 2.04
N LEU A 23 17.89 4.88 2.87
CA LEU A 23 18.84 4.31 3.83
C LEU A 23 18.14 3.39 4.83
N GLY A 24 17.01 3.84 5.39
CA GLY A 24 16.24 3.04 6.35
C GLY A 24 15.83 1.69 5.78
N ILE A 25 15.33 1.65 4.54
CA ILE A 25 14.91 0.40 3.88
C ILE A 25 16.10 -0.54 3.65
N LEU A 26 17.18 -0.05 3.08
CA LEU A 26 18.32 -0.90 2.72
C LEU A 26 19.15 -1.34 3.91
N GLU A 27 19.34 -0.48 4.92
CA GLU A 27 20.14 -0.82 6.09
C GLU A 27 19.40 -1.72 7.08
N ARG A 28 18.10 -1.50 7.26
CA ARG A 28 17.28 -2.28 8.19
C ARG A 28 16.62 -3.49 7.54
N ARG A 29 16.70 -3.61 6.21
CA ARG A 29 16.01 -4.63 5.42
C ARG A 29 14.53 -4.73 5.77
N CYS A 30 13.86 -3.59 5.85
CA CYS A 30 12.42 -3.51 6.11
C CYS A 30 11.76 -2.38 5.33
N LEU A 31 10.49 -2.56 4.99
CA LEU A 31 9.61 -1.51 4.50
C LEU A 31 8.83 -0.91 5.67
N PHE A 32 8.54 0.38 5.60
CA PHE A 32 7.71 1.07 6.57
C PHE A 32 6.30 1.24 5.97
N ALA A 33 5.34 0.47 6.45
CA ALA A 33 3.95 0.66 6.12
C ALA A 33 3.37 1.72 7.07
N SER A 34 2.93 2.85 6.54
CA SER A 34 2.35 3.94 7.31
C SER A 34 0.85 3.72 7.51
N ASP A 35 0.33 4.19 8.61
CA ASP A 35 -1.10 4.23 8.86
C ASP A 35 -1.83 4.93 7.70
N VAL A 36 -2.92 4.33 7.24
CA VAL A 36 -3.66 4.77 6.05
C VAL A 36 -4.19 6.20 6.16
N TRP A 37 -4.47 6.70 7.37
CA TRP A 37 -4.90 8.06 7.63
C TRP A 37 -3.80 9.12 7.41
N PHE A 38 -2.53 8.68 7.39
CA PHE A 38 -1.34 9.53 7.21
C PHE A 38 -0.75 9.45 5.81
N LEU A 39 -1.49 8.89 4.84
CA LEU A 39 -1.14 8.99 3.41
C LEU A 39 -1.19 10.46 2.98
N ASN A 40 -0.44 10.80 1.94
CA ASN A 40 -0.25 12.21 1.51
C ASN A 40 -1.54 12.95 1.18
N ASP A 41 -2.60 12.26 0.83
CA ASP A 41 -3.90 12.87 0.54
C ASP A 41 -4.99 12.33 1.49
N ALA A 42 -5.32 13.15 2.50
CA ALA A 42 -6.43 12.85 3.42
C ALA A 42 -7.80 12.72 2.70
N SER A 43 -7.92 13.20 1.45
CA SER A 43 -9.13 13.04 0.64
C SER A 43 -9.29 11.61 0.14
N GLU A 44 -8.19 10.83 0.00
CA GLU A 44 -8.24 9.43 -0.44
C GLU A 44 -9.10 8.57 0.48
N VAL A 45 -8.88 8.69 1.80
CA VAL A 45 -9.65 7.91 2.78
C VAL A 45 -11.13 8.26 2.73
N ARG A 46 -11.46 9.57 2.63
CA ARG A 46 -12.85 10.04 2.52
C ARG A 46 -13.50 9.56 1.23
N TYR A 47 -12.76 9.61 0.13
CA TYR A 47 -13.23 9.06 -1.14
C TYR A 47 -13.52 7.56 -1.03
N ALA A 48 -12.60 6.79 -0.45
CA ALA A 48 -12.78 5.35 -0.24
C ALA A 48 -13.98 5.05 0.66
N GLN A 49 -14.18 5.80 1.75
CA GLN A 49 -15.35 5.69 2.63
C GLN A 49 -16.66 5.93 1.86
N THR A 50 -16.72 7.03 1.11
CA THR A 50 -17.92 7.38 0.31
C THR A 50 -18.24 6.28 -0.71
N ARG A 51 -17.23 5.83 -1.45
CA ARG A 51 -17.40 4.77 -2.47
C ARG A 51 -17.80 3.43 -1.83
N MET A 52 -17.26 3.11 -0.66
CA MET A 52 -17.64 1.90 0.06
C MET A 52 -19.07 1.98 0.57
N ALA A 53 -19.46 3.10 1.17
CA ALA A 53 -20.84 3.33 1.60
C ALA A 53 -21.85 3.21 0.44
N GLU A 54 -21.55 3.78 -0.72
CA GLU A 54 -22.36 3.62 -1.94
C GLU A 54 -22.47 2.15 -2.38
N ARG A 55 -21.36 1.41 -2.34
CA ARG A 55 -21.35 -0.02 -2.70
C ARG A 55 -22.16 -0.85 -1.71
N VAL A 56 -21.98 -0.62 -0.41
CA VAL A 56 -22.76 -1.29 0.64
C VAL A 56 -24.24 -1.03 0.43
N ARG A 57 -24.68 0.23 0.25
CA ARG A 57 -26.09 0.58 0.01
C ARG A 57 -26.71 -0.10 -1.20
N GLN A 58 -25.95 -0.36 -2.24
CA GLN A 58 -26.43 -1.09 -3.43
C GLN A 58 -26.78 -2.55 -3.15
N TYR A 59 -26.19 -3.14 -2.11
CA TYR A 59 -26.44 -4.53 -1.70
C TYR A 59 -27.37 -4.65 -0.50
N LEU A 60 -27.68 -3.53 0.17
CA LEU A 60 -28.60 -3.51 1.32
C LEU A 60 -30.03 -3.78 0.86
N GLY A 61 -30.58 -4.90 1.31
CA GLY A 61 -32.04 -5.02 1.45
C GLY A 61 -32.49 -4.27 2.72
N PRO A 62 -33.76 -3.85 2.79
CA PRO A 62 -34.27 -3.07 3.93
C PRO A 62 -34.22 -3.78 5.28
N ASP A 63 -33.96 -5.08 5.32
CA ASP A 63 -34.11 -5.94 6.49
C ASP A 63 -32.76 -6.54 7.00
N GLN A 64 -31.62 -5.86 6.78
CA GLN A 64 -30.33 -6.38 7.23
C GLN A 64 -29.63 -5.43 8.22
N PRO A 65 -29.94 -5.51 9.55
CA PRO A 65 -29.40 -4.60 10.56
C PRO A 65 -27.88 -4.58 10.66
N TRP A 66 -27.22 -5.70 10.38
CA TRP A 66 -25.75 -5.79 10.42
C TRP A 66 -25.08 -5.03 9.27
N LEU A 67 -25.75 -4.94 8.09
CA LEU A 67 -25.26 -4.09 6.99
C LEU A 67 -25.45 -2.60 7.31
N GLN A 68 -26.50 -2.26 8.04
CA GLN A 68 -26.68 -0.89 8.55
C GLN A 68 -25.55 -0.53 9.52
N ALA A 69 -25.19 -1.43 10.44
CA ALA A 69 -24.05 -1.22 11.32
C ALA A 69 -22.72 -1.06 10.55
N LEU A 70 -22.51 -1.82 9.45
CA LEU A 70 -21.36 -1.63 8.57
C LEU A 70 -21.36 -0.30 7.84
N LEU A 71 -22.53 0.17 7.42
CA LEU A 71 -22.68 1.48 6.79
C LEU A 71 -22.34 2.58 7.78
N GLU A 72 -22.87 2.51 8.99
CA GLU A 72 -22.52 3.43 10.08
C GLU A 72 -21.04 3.40 10.40
N LEU A 73 -20.40 2.23 10.38
CA LEU A 73 -18.97 2.08 10.51
C LEU A 73 -18.20 2.67 9.33
N SER A 74 -18.64 2.49 8.08
CA SER A 74 -17.99 3.06 6.90
C SER A 74 -18.10 4.59 6.81
N GLU A 75 -19.12 5.17 7.47
CA GLU A 75 -19.34 6.62 7.62
C GLU A 75 -18.71 7.17 8.90
N ALA A 76 -18.26 6.29 9.81
CA ALA A 76 -17.77 6.67 11.12
C ALA A 76 -16.41 7.37 11.09
N LYS A 77 -16.13 8.03 12.19
CA LYS A 77 -15.01 8.91 12.51
C LYS A 77 -13.63 8.25 12.33
N PRO A 78 -12.53 9.07 12.35
CA PRO A 78 -11.17 8.56 12.55
C PRO A 78 -11.14 7.55 13.71
N GLY A 79 -10.44 6.43 13.54
CA GLY A 79 -10.39 5.33 14.49
C GLY A 79 -10.89 4.00 13.93
N TRP A 80 -11.60 4.02 12.82
CA TRP A 80 -12.14 2.78 12.23
C TRP A 80 -11.15 2.04 11.33
N LEU A 81 -10.19 2.78 10.74
CA LEU A 81 -9.07 2.25 9.95
C LEU A 81 -7.76 2.25 10.72
N ASP A 82 -7.79 2.46 12.05
CA ASP A 82 -6.58 2.67 12.86
C ASP A 82 -5.61 1.48 12.85
N ASP A 83 -6.04 0.32 12.40
CA ASP A 83 -5.21 -0.87 12.33
C ASP A 83 -4.73 -1.20 10.90
N VAL A 84 -4.92 -0.28 9.92
CA VAL A 84 -4.54 -0.53 8.52
C VAL A 84 -3.32 0.30 8.13
N PHE A 85 -2.26 -0.40 7.75
CA PHE A 85 -0.99 0.20 7.34
C PHE A 85 -0.68 -0.12 5.89
N VAL A 86 -0.06 0.83 5.19
CA VAL A 86 0.17 0.79 3.75
C VAL A 86 1.61 1.15 3.40
N ALA A 87 2.25 0.34 2.57
CA ALA A 87 3.40 0.74 1.79
C ALA A 87 3.02 0.77 0.30
N SER A 88 3.19 1.93 -0.35
CA SER A 88 2.77 2.16 -1.73
C SER A 88 3.89 1.94 -2.73
N PHE A 89 3.53 1.43 -3.90
CA PHE A 89 4.43 1.18 -5.02
C PHE A 89 3.78 1.66 -6.32
N CYS A 90 4.60 1.98 -7.30
CA CYS A 90 4.20 2.37 -8.64
C CYS A 90 4.74 1.36 -9.68
N GLU A 91 4.05 1.15 -10.79
CA GLU A 91 4.59 0.33 -11.88
C GLU A 91 5.67 1.04 -12.69
N GLU A 92 5.70 2.37 -12.65
CA GLU A 92 6.61 3.18 -13.46
C GLU A 92 7.88 3.55 -12.66
N PRO A 93 9.07 3.31 -13.23
CA PRO A 93 10.35 3.60 -12.56
C PRO A 93 10.74 5.07 -12.52
N ASP A 94 10.16 5.90 -13.40
CA ASP A 94 10.57 7.30 -13.62
C ASP A 94 9.36 8.20 -13.91
N LEU A 95 8.43 8.29 -12.95
CA LEU A 95 7.20 9.07 -13.07
C LEU A 95 7.34 10.41 -12.35
N LEU A 96 7.12 11.51 -13.08
CA LEU A 96 7.32 12.87 -12.59
C LEU A 96 6.45 13.21 -11.37
N SER A 97 5.19 12.78 -11.35
CA SER A 97 4.29 12.97 -10.21
C SER A 97 4.81 12.29 -8.95
N GLN A 98 5.40 11.11 -9.08
CA GLN A 98 5.98 10.36 -7.97
C GLN A 98 7.26 11.04 -7.43
N TRP A 99 8.10 11.57 -8.30
CA TRP A 99 9.27 12.35 -7.88
C TRP A 99 8.89 13.59 -7.08
N ARG A 100 7.83 14.28 -7.49
CA ARG A 100 7.33 15.48 -6.82
C ARG A 100 6.62 15.16 -5.50
N GLY A 101 5.78 14.13 -5.50
CA GLY A 101 4.90 13.82 -4.37
C GLY A 101 5.61 13.09 -3.21
N TYR A 102 6.56 12.22 -3.52
CA TYR A 102 7.07 11.24 -2.56
C TYR A 102 8.57 11.25 -2.36
N ALA A 103 9.33 11.51 -3.40
CA ALA A 103 10.79 11.33 -3.33
C ALA A 103 11.57 12.63 -3.14
N ALA A 104 11.03 13.79 -3.48
CA ALA A 104 11.75 15.07 -3.45
C ALA A 104 13.13 14.98 -4.13
N GLY A 105 13.21 14.33 -5.31
CA GLY A 105 14.47 14.06 -6.00
C GLY A 105 15.36 13.00 -5.36
N GLY A 106 14.81 12.13 -4.50
CA GLY A 106 15.53 11.03 -3.86
C GLY A 106 15.68 9.80 -4.75
N PHE A 107 15.01 8.70 -4.40
CA PHE A 107 15.24 7.39 -5.02
C PHE A 107 13.91 6.66 -5.27
N ALA A 108 13.88 5.80 -6.29
CA ALA A 108 12.89 4.76 -6.45
C ALA A 108 13.57 3.38 -6.35
N ILE A 109 13.13 2.56 -5.40
CA ILE A 109 13.65 1.21 -5.20
C ILE A 109 12.71 0.25 -5.92
N GLY A 110 13.22 -0.48 -6.90
CA GLY A 110 12.49 -1.50 -7.63
C GLY A 110 12.54 -2.84 -6.91
N PHE A 111 11.37 -3.39 -6.61
CA PHE A 111 11.19 -4.70 -5.97
C PHE A 111 10.56 -5.70 -6.93
N ALA A 112 11.03 -6.93 -6.93
CA ALA A 112 10.32 -8.01 -7.59
C ALA A 112 8.92 -8.18 -6.96
N ALA A 113 7.88 -8.06 -7.76
CA ALA A 113 6.50 -8.10 -7.28
C ALA A 113 6.10 -9.47 -6.70
N ASP A 114 6.65 -10.56 -7.26
CA ASP A 114 6.52 -11.91 -6.72
C ASP A 114 7.15 -12.04 -5.32
N GLY A 115 8.31 -11.39 -5.11
CA GLY A 115 8.97 -11.32 -3.80
C GLY A 115 8.17 -10.53 -2.77
N LEU A 116 7.50 -9.44 -3.18
CA LEU A 116 6.57 -8.70 -2.31
C LEU A 116 5.31 -9.52 -2.00
N ALA A 117 4.76 -10.21 -2.98
CA ALA A 117 3.58 -11.06 -2.80
C ALA A 117 3.86 -12.25 -1.87
N ALA A 118 5.10 -12.77 -1.87
CA ALA A 118 5.53 -13.86 -1.01
C ALA A 118 5.75 -13.45 0.47
N LEU A 119 5.69 -12.15 0.81
CA LEU A 119 5.76 -11.69 2.21
C LEU A 119 4.51 -12.09 3.03
N GLY A 120 3.46 -12.54 2.37
CA GLY A 120 2.15 -12.70 2.96
C GLY A 120 1.61 -14.12 2.98
N ASP A 121 1.90 -14.89 4.05
CA ASP A 121 1.18 -16.14 4.34
C ASP A 121 0.68 -16.12 5.79
N GLY A 122 -0.64 -16.16 5.98
CA GLY A 122 -1.29 -16.27 7.28
C GLY A 122 -2.04 -15.01 7.76
N PRO A 123 -2.73 -15.11 8.90
CA PRO A 123 -3.49 -14.01 9.47
C PRO A 123 -2.59 -12.81 9.84
N GLY A 124 -2.92 -11.62 9.36
CA GLY A 124 -2.16 -10.40 9.62
C GLY A 124 -0.88 -10.26 8.78
N ALA A 125 -0.62 -11.18 7.85
CA ALA A 125 0.50 -11.07 6.92
C ALA A 125 0.28 -9.93 5.90
N PRO A 126 1.37 -9.30 5.41
CA PRO A 126 1.27 -8.29 4.37
C PRO A 126 0.63 -8.84 3.09
N ARG A 127 -0.27 -8.08 2.48
CA ARG A 127 -0.94 -8.47 1.23
C ARG A 127 -0.64 -7.46 0.13
N LEU A 128 -0.02 -7.90 -0.96
CA LEU A 128 0.18 -7.09 -2.14
C LEU A 128 -1.12 -7.01 -2.96
N VAL A 129 -1.62 -5.81 -3.19
CA VAL A 129 -2.87 -5.56 -3.89
C VAL A 129 -2.73 -4.43 -4.89
N GLN A 130 -3.41 -4.52 -6.03
CA GLN A 130 -3.49 -3.42 -6.98
C GLN A 130 -4.57 -2.41 -6.54
N VAL A 131 -4.30 -1.13 -6.69
CA VAL A 131 -5.26 -0.06 -6.41
C VAL A 131 -6.41 -0.06 -7.41
N ASP A 132 -7.62 0.12 -6.92
CA ASP A 132 -8.86 0.21 -7.70
C ASP A 132 -9.23 1.68 -7.90
N TYR A 133 -9.04 2.18 -9.11
CA TYR A 133 -9.42 3.54 -9.52
C TYR A 133 -10.90 3.65 -9.96
N GLY A 134 -11.78 2.89 -9.34
CA GLY A 134 -13.21 2.94 -9.63
C GLY A 134 -13.68 2.01 -10.76
N ALA A 135 -12.78 1.21 -11.34
CA ALA A 135 -13.06 0.35 -12.49
C ALA A 135 -13.93 -0.90 -12.20
N GLY A 136 -14.40 -1.08 -10.97
CA GLY A 136 -15.37 -2.13 -10.64
C GLY A 136 -14.81 -3.50 -10.29
N SER A 137 -13.49 -3.69 -10.20
CA SER A 137 -12.87 -4.95 -9.76
C SER A 137 -13.24 -5.30 -8.32
N GLY A 138 -13.27 -4.33 -7.43
CA GLY A 138 -13.75 -4.48 -6.05
C GLY A 138 -15.23 -4.85 -5.94
N ARG A 139 -16.05 -4.52 -6.97
CA ARG A 139 -17.48 -4.85 -6.97
C ARG A 139 -17.73 -6.36 -6.93
N ARG A 140 -16.97 -7.15 -7.68
CA ARG A 140 -17.14 -8.62 -7.72
C ARG A 140 -16.72 -9.28 -6.40
N ARG A 141 -15.60 -8.83 -5.81
CA ARG A 141 -15.12 -9.37 -4.51
C ARG A 141 -16.09 -9.05 -3.37
N LEU A 142 -16.53 -7.80 -3.28
CA LEU A 142 -17.51 -7.39 -2.27
C LEU A 142 -18.86 -8.08 -2.46
N ARG A 143 -19.27 -8.27 -3.69
CA ARG A 143 -20.54 -8.99 -3.97
C ARG A 143 -20.51 -10.41 -3.43
N GLY A 144 -19.47 -11.19 -3.71
CA GLY A 144 -19.34 -12.55 -3.17
C GLY A 144 -19.33 -12.58 -1.65
N LEU A 145 -18.67 -11.61 -1.00
CA LEU A 145 -18.70 -11.47 0.44
C LEU A 145 -20.12 -11.18 0.96
N PHE A 146 -20.80 -10.20 0.37
CA PHE A 146 -22.14 -9.82 0.79
C PHE A 146 -23.16 -10.93 0.55
N GLU A 147 -23.05 -11.67 -0.54
CA GLU A 147 -23.88 -12.85 -0.79
C GLU A 147 -23.68 -13.92 0.31
N GLN A 148 -22.42 -14.22 0.67
CA GLN A 148 -22.13 -15.16 1.76
C GLN A 148 -22.64 -14.70 3.13
N LEU A 149 -22.58 -13.40 3.40
CA LEU A 149 -23.05 -12.83 4.67
C LEU A 149 -24.56 -12.64 4.72
N ALA A 150 -25.24 -12.46 3.56
CA ALA A 150 -26.68 -12.21 3.46
C ALA A 150 -27.54 -13.47 3.68
N ASP A 151 -27.07 -14.62 3.23
CA ASP A 151 -27.87 -15.87 3.17
C ASP A 151 -28.09 -16.57 4.53
N GLY A 152 -28.02 -15.86 5.65
CA GLY A 152 -28.31 -16.45 6.96
C GLY A 152 -27.37 -17.57 7.36
N GLY A 153 -26.14 -17.58 6.81
CA GLY A 153 -25.08 -18.54 7.12
C GLY A 153 -24.84 -18.69 8.64
N PRO A 154 -24.06 -19.67 9.08
CA PRO A 154 -23.92 -20.07 10.48
C PRO A 154 -23.24 -19.01 11.38
N TYR A 155 -23.09 -17.80 10.91
CA TYR A 155 -22.37 -16.73 11.60
C TYR A 155 -23.28 -15.91 12.52
N SER A 156 -22.85 -15.70 13.75
CA SER A 156 -23.44 -14.72 14.67
C SER A 156 -23.30 -13.27 14.14
N ALA A 157 -24.03 -12.33 14.69
CA ALA A 157 -23.93 -10.92 14.32
C ALA A 157 -22.49 -10.38 14.54
N GLU A 158 -21.85 -10.75 15.64
CA GLU A 158 -20.45 -10.40 15.94
C GLU A 158 -19.44 -10.98 14.94
N GLU A 159 -19.62 -12.24 14.56
CA GLU A 159 -18.77 -12.88 13.55
C GLU A 159 -18.92 -12.24 12.19
N ARG A 160 -20.13 -11.85 11.79
CA ARG A 160 -20.38 -11.12 10.55
C ARG A 160 -19.71 -9.76 10.57
N GLU A 161 -19.84 -9.01 11.66
CA GLU A 161 -19.15 -7.72 11.82
C GLU A 161 -17.63 -7.87 11.73
N ARG A 162 -17.05 -8.85 12.40
CA ARG A 162 -15.62 -9.14 12.34
C ARG A 162 -15.17 -9.50 10.93
N LEU A 163 -15.88 -10.39 10.24
CA LEU A 163 -15.59 -10.79 8.85
C LEU A 163 -15.69 -9.58 7.91
N ALA A 164 -16.71 -8.78 8.08
CA ALA A 164 -16.90 -7.60 7.27
C ALA A 164 -15.75 -6.59 7.48
N ARG A 165 -15.34 -6.34 8.72
CA ARG A 165 -14.15 -5.51 9.00
C ARG A 165 -12.91 -6.09 8.33
N THR A 166 -12.64 -7.38 8.48
CA THR A 166 -11.45 -8.05 7.93
C THR A 166 -11.37 -7.95 6.41
N VAL A 167 -12.50 -7.83 5.71
CA VAL A 167 -12.52 -7.70 4.25
C VAL A 167 -12.70 -6.25 3.80
N LEU A 168 -13.58 -5.49 4.46
CA LEU A 168 -13.87 -4.12 4.03
C LEU A 168 -12.69 -3.17 4.24
N LEU A 169 -11.96 -3.28 5.35
CA LEU A 169 -10.81 -2.41 5.61
C LEU A 169 -9.73 -2.52 4.52
N PRO A 170 -9.24 -3.72 4.17
CA PRO A 170 -8.31 -3.85 3.06
C PRO A 170 -8.88 -3.37 1.72
N GLU A 171 -10.17 -3.61 1.44
CA GLU A 171 -10.80 -3.16 0.20
C GLU A 171 -10.97 -1.62 0.16
N MET A 172 -11.23 -0.97 1.29
CA MET A 172 -11.21 0.50 1.36
C MET A 172 -9.82 1.06 1.11
N ALA A 173 -8.79 0.47 1.71
CA ALA A 173 -7.41 0.88 1.51
C ALA A 173 -6.89 0.64 0.07
N ARG A 174 -7.67 -0.04 -0.80
CA ARG A 174 -7.37 -0.22 -2.24
C ARG A 174 -8.01 0.83 -3.12
N VAL A 175 -9.02 1.54 -2.64
CA VAL A 175 -9.79 2.48 -3.48
C VAL A 175 -9.09 3.83 -3.53
N LYS A 176 -8.87 4.34 -4.75
CA LYS A 176 -8.30 5.66 -5.01
C LYS A 176 -9.10 6.38 -6.10
N GLU A 177 -9.08 7.70 -6.05
CA GLU A 177 -9.77 8.51 -7.05
C GLU A 177 -9.20 8.29 -8.46
N PRO A 178 -10.05 8.21 -9.51
CA PRO A 178 -9.62 7.97 -10.89
C PRO A 178 -8.61 8.97 -11.46
N SER A 179 -8.58 10.20 -10.93
CA SER A 179 -7.61 11.22 -11.34
C SER A 179 -6.15 10.84 -11.07
N PHE A 180 -5.91 9.89 -10.15
CA PHE A 180 -4.57 9.35 -9.83
C PHE A 180 -4.21 8.07 -10.59
N ALA A 181 -4.99 7.67 -11.60
CA ALA A 181 -4.78 6.40 -12.30
C ALA A 181 -3.42 6.29 -13.03
N GLU A 182 -2.76 7.42 -13.31
CA GLU A 182 -1.41 7.43 -13.88
C GLU A 182 -0.36 6.82 -12.95
N GLU A 183 -0.61 6.82 -11.63
CA GLU A 183 0.32 6.26 -10.64
C GLU A 183 0.42 4.73 -10.74
N LYS A 184 -0.57 4.05 -11.34
CA LYS A 184 -0.61 2.58 -11.45
C LYS A 184 -0.19 1.91 -10.14
N GLU A 185 -0.81 2.37 -9.05
CA GLU A 185 -0.37 2.07 -7.68
C GLU A 185 -0.68 0.63 -7.28
N TRP A 186 0.27 0.04 -6.59
CA TRP A 186 0.13 -1.18 -5.81
C TRP A 186 0.37 -0.87 -4.35
N ARG A 187 -0.29 -1.59 -3.47
CA ARG A 187 -0.15 -1.42 -2.01
C ARG A 187 0.16 -2.73 -1.33
N LEU A 188 1.14 -2.70 -0.45
CA LEU A 188 1.35 -3.76 0.52
C LEU A 188 0.58 -3.37 1.78
N LEU A 189 -0.54 -4.07 2.02
CA LEU A 189 -1.47 -3.81 3.10
C LEU A 189 -1.15 -4.70 4.30
N VAL A 190 -1.12 -4.12 5.49
CA VAL A 190 -0.99 -4.82 6.77
C VAL A 190 -2.14 -4.40 7.67
N VAL A 191 -2.81 -5.38 8.29
CA VAL A 191 -3.74 -5.13 9.40
C VAL A 191 -3.02 -5.54 10.68
N GLU A 192 -2.73 -4.57 11.55
CA GLU A 192 -1.98 -4.80 12.80
C GLU A 192 -2.67 -4.10 13.96
N SER A 193 -3.25 -4.87 14.85
CA SER A 193 -3.97 -4.37 16.03
C SER A 193 -3.16 -4.47 17.33
N ARG A 194 -1.94 -5.00 17.28
CA ARG A 194 -1.07 -5.12 18.44
C ARG A 194 -0.31 -3.81 18.69
N PRO A 195 -0.61 -3.07 19.77
CA PRO A 195 -0.01 -1.75 20.02
C PRO A 195 1.52 -1.78 20.08
N GLU A 196 2.10 -2.87 20.57
CA GLU A 196 3.56 -3.02 20.70
C GLU A 196 4.30 -3.14 19.36
N ARG A 197 3.58 -3.40 18.28
CA ARG A 197 4.14 -3.44 16.91
C ARG A 197 3.98 -2.14 16.15
N ILE A 198 3.18 -1.22 16.68
CA ILE A 198 2.97 0.10 16.08
C ILE A 198 4.07 1.03 16.57
N LEU A 199 4.88 1.48 15.64
CA LEU A 199 5.98 2.40 15.86
C LEU A 199 5.60 3.81 15.39
N PHE A 200 6.40 4.82 15.75
CA PHE A 200 6.13 6.20 15.39
C PHE A 200 7.37 6.86 14.78
N ARG A 201 7.16 7.69 13.77
CA ARG A 201 8.22 8.44 13.10
C ARG A 201 7.76 9.87 12.81
N PRO A 202 8.70 10.82 12.64
CA PRO A 202 8.36 12.13 12.10
C PRO A 202 7.92 12.02 10.63
N GLY A 203 6.94 12.85 10.24
CA GLY A 203 6.44 12.99 8.89
C GLY A 203 5.98 14.42 8.63
N ALA A 204 5.56 14.72 7.40
CA ALA A 204 5.09 16.07 7.02
C ALA A 204 3.86 16.51 7.84
N THR A 205 3.02 15.58 8.26
CA THR A 205 1.80 15.83 9.05
C THR A 205 2.01 15.74 10.56
N GLY A 206 3.26 15.57 11.03
CA GLY A 206 3.59 15.41 12.44
C GLY A 206 4.10 14.03 12.81
N VAL A 207 3.50 13.38 13.80
CA VAL A 207 3.87 12.03 14.24
C VAL A 207 3.05 11.01 13.46
N VAL A 208 3.73 10.14 12.71
CA VAL A 208 3.10 9.14 11.81
C VAL A 208 3.26 7.76 12.41
N PRO A 209 2.16 7.05 12.71
CA PRO A 209 2.20 5.65 13.07
C PRO A 209 2.64 4.80 11.88
N TYR A 210 3.42 3.76 12.12
CA TYR A 210 3.83 2.81 11.09
C TYR A 210 4.15 1.43 11.68
N VAL A 211 4.19 0.43 10.82
CA VAL A 211 4.69 -0.91 11.13
C VAL A 211 5.86 -1.28 10.21
N GLU A 212 6.78 -2.09 10.71
CA GLU A 212 7.89 -2.61 9.91
C GLU A 212 7.52 -3.95 9.28
N ILE A 213 7.75 -4.04 7.97
CA ILE A 213 7.61 -5.26 7.18
C ILE A 213 9.02 -5.73 6.83
N ALA A 214 9.47 -6.80 7.47
CA ALA A 214 10.78 -7.36 7.19
C ALA A 214 10.88 -7.88 5.75
N LEU A 215 11.98 -7.56 5.08
CA LEU A 215 12.29 -8.12 3.76
C LEU A 215 13.04 -9.44 3.94
N PRO A 216 12.78 -10.45 3.09
CA PRO A 216 13.42 -11.75 3.17
C PRO A 216 14.88 -11.69 2.72
N ASP A 217 15.60 -12.76 2.97
CA ASP A 217 16.89 -13.01 2.39
C ASP A 217 16.82 -14.27 1.49
N PRO A 218 17.08 -14.17 0.18
CA PRO A 218 17.58 -12.99 -0.55
C PRO A 218 16.50 -11.88 -0.67
N SER A 219 16.97 -10.62 -0.67
CA SER A 219 16.11 -9.46 -0.80
C SER A 219 15.38 -9.42 -2.15
N PRO A 220 14.09 -9.00 -2.19
CA PRO A 220 13.36 -8.81 -3.44
C PRO A 220 13.77 -7.54 -4.21
N VAL A 221 14.73 -6.74 -3.73
CA VAL A 221 15.25 -5.57 -4.45
C VAL A 221 15.92 -6.02 -5.74
N ARG A 222 15.64 -5.29 -6.85
CA ARG A 222 16.17 -5.59 -8.19
C ARG A 222 16.96 -4.43 -8.77
N GLU A 223 16.51 -3.21 -8.54
CA GLU A 223 17.15 -2.02 -9.08
C GLU A 223 16.92 -0.81 -8.19
N VAL A 224 17.69 0.24 -8.42
CA VAL A 224 17.54 1.56 -7.81
C VAL A 224 17.57 2.61 -8.92
N VAL A 225 16.56 3.48 -8.96
CA VAL A 225 16.55 4.65 -9.82
C VAL A 225 16.84 5.88 -8.97
N ILE A 226 17.89 6.61 -9.38
CA ILE A 226 18.27 7.88 -8.78
C ILE A 226 17.38 8.96 -9.37
N GLY A 227 16.68 9.69 -8.53
CA GLY A 227 15.77 10.75 -8.95
C GLY A 227 16.48 11.94 -9.61
N PRO A 228 15.69 12.86 -10.18
CA PRO A 228 16.24 14.09 -10.76
C PRO A 228 17.00 14.87 -9.71
N ALA A 229 18.27 15.16 -9.97
CA ALA A 229 19.16 15.88 -9.07
C ALA A 229 20.23 16.65 -9.86
N ALA A 230 20.85 17.65 -9.23
CA ALA A 230 21.89 18.46 -9.86
C ALA A 230 23.16 17.64 -10.16
N ASP A 231 23.46 16.65 -9.35
CA ASP A 231 24.63 15.75 -9.50
C ASP A 231 24.22 14.29 -9.29
N GLN A 232 23.61 13.69 -10.31
CA GLN A 232 23.20 12.29 -10.27
C GLN A 232 24.40 11.33 -10.20
N GLN A 233 25.56 11.71 -10.73
CA GLN A 233 26.76 10.85 -10.69
C GLN A 233 27.30 10.71 -9.27
N LEU A 234 27.27 11.79 -8.48
CA LEU A 234 27.66 11.73 -7.08
C LEU A 234 26.69 10.85 -6.28
N HIS A 235 25.40 10.98 -6.55
CA HIS A 235 24.37 10.13 -5.93
C HIS A 235 24.59 8.66 -6.31
N ARG A 236 24.84 8.35 -7.58
CA ARG A 236 25.16 7.01 -8.07
C ARG A 236 26.30 6.39 -7.30
N ARG A 237 27.41 7.11 -7.17
CA ARG A 237 28.60 6.64 -6.42
C ARG A 237 28.24 6.28 -4.97
N GLY A 238 27.44 7.10 -4.29
CA GLY A 238 26.98 6.83 -2.92
C GLY A 238 26.12 5.58 -2.83
N VAL A 239 25.16 5.43 -3.75
CA VAL A 239 24.27 4.25 -3.84
C VAL A 239 25.08 2.97 -4.09
N GLU A 240 25.97 2.96 -5.07
CA GLU A 240 26.79 1.79 -5.41
C GLU A 240 27.68 1.36 -4.22
N GLN A 241 28.27 2.33 -3.50
CA GLN A 241 29.03 2.02 -2.29
C GLN A 241 28.17 1.44 -1.17
N LEU A 242 26.96 1.96 -0.98
CA LEU A 242 26.02 1.44 0.01
C LEU A 242 25.61 0.00 -0.32
N LEU A 243 25.19 -0.25 -1.55
CA LEU A 243 24.75 -1.57 -2.02
C LEU A 243 25.87 -2.61 -1.84
N ALA A 244 27.09 -2.31 -2.30
CA ALA A 244 28.24 -3.20 -2.15
C ALA A 244 28.58 -3.50 -0.68
N ARG A 245 28.47 -2.51 0.23
CA ARG A 245 28.78 -2.69 1.66
C ARG A 245 27.69 -3.40 2.45
N ARG A 246 26.44 -3.42 1.94
CA ARG A 246 25.29 -4.04 2.58
C ARG A 246 24.91 -5.40 1.98
N GLY A 247 25.72 -5.91 1.01
CA GLY A 247 25.50 -7.22 0.40
C GLY A 247 24.31 -7.26 -0.56
N TYR A 248 24.05 -6.16 -1.26
CA TYR A 248 23.08 -6.08 -2.35
C TYR A 248 23.79 -6.28 -3.69
N ASP A 249 24.18 -7.51 -3.98
CA ASP A 249 24.92 -7.84 -5.20
C ASP A 249 23.99 -7.90 -6.43
N GLY A 250 24.49 -7.40 -7.56
CA GLY A 250 23.77 -7.49 -8.84
C GLY A 250 22.57 -6.53 -8.99
N ILE A 251 22.43 -5.54 -8.08
CA ILE A 251 21.38 -4.53 -8.18
C ILE A 251 21.74 -3.51 -9.25
N GLU A 252 20.86 -3.31 -10.23
CA GLU A 252 21.01 -2.28 -11.25
C GLU A 252 20.81 -0.89 -10.66
N VAL A 253 21.71 0.05 -10.99
CA VAL A 253 21.55 1.46 -10.59
C VAL A 253 21.38 2.30 -11.86
N ARG A 254 20.22 2.97 -11.97
CA ARG A 254 19.87 3.85 -13.11
C ARG A 254 19.68 5.29 -12.64
N GLU A 255 19.75 6.23 -13.55
CA GLU A 255 19.44 7.64 -13.33
C GLU A 255 18.10 7.98 -13.99
N SER A 256 17.33 8.84 -13.32
CA SER A 256 16.12 9.40 -13.91
C SER A 256 16.46 10.21 -15.16
N THR A 257 15.62 10.06 -16.18
CA THR A 257 15.67 10.88 -17.42
C THR A 257 14.75 12.10 -17.31
N SER A 258 14.03 12.23 -16.21
CA SER A 258 13.12 13.37 -15.98
C SER A 258 13.90 14.68 -15.84
N SER A 259 13.44 15.73 -16.51
CA SER A 259 14.04 17.06 -16.50
C SER A 259 13.59 17.93 -15.32
N LEU A 260 13.11 17.34 -14.23
CA LEU A 260 12.67 18.06 -13.04
C LEU A 260 13.85 18.83 -12.43
N ARG A 261 13.72 20.14 -12.33
CA ARG A 261 14.60 20.96 -11.50
C ARG A 261 13.94 21.13 -10.14
N LEU A 262 14.55 20.57 -9.12
CA LEU A 262 14.14 20.69 -7.71
C LEU A 262 14.86 21.89 -7.08
#